data_5022f6c40f0b4f7c5c39d3b5b383bcf2
#
_entry.id   5022f6c40f0b4f7c5c39d3b5b383bcf2
#
_cell.length_a   1.000
_cell.length_b   1.000
_cell.length_c   1.000
_cell.angle_alpha   90.00
_cell.angle_beta   90.00
_cell.angle_gamma   90.00
#
_symmetry.space_group_name_H-M   'P 1'
#
loop_
_entity.id
_entity.type
_entity.pdbx_description
1 polymer ?
#
loop_
_entity_poly.entity_id
_entity_poly.type
_entity_poly.pdbx_seq_one_letter_code
_entity_poly.pdbx_strand_id
1 'polypeptide(L)'
;MMFSRVITLLTAAFFALLTGTHTLAGEGLRMVSATGRAVINDQAALHEAKNIALEDALYLAALKGGAKIDGFSSVQADTSLDDHFVVRPSSEILDYRIVNEIRDDLHYEVTVEAAVGKIAELACHDRSVGHLTMFAPTMSMARSVPGWLSTMPSMMVADLYRQLENTTNLTLYNKGALVLDTIKMKRDARYDYNALMNGEVVIHDGDFAFETNIALESFSDGSVFGQSQHLRAIITTSLYTGSQLTPLGEIRNEIKLKLGERSLSLLINKLSTTKRGIIKTALMSEIQNHAKAIASATLCLPLKAVIKLENDKLHVDLGMRQGIQVNRLAMVSGVSSKWSLLRVIEAGDGYSILEPLSRQRKPVDLNGKIATFMEKN
;
A
#
# COMPACT_ATOMS: atom_id res chain seq x y z
N MET A 1 42.23 -39.98 10.48
CA MET A 1 40.98 -39.67 9.76
C MET A 1 40.08 -38.60 10.43
N MET A 2 40.29 -38.26 11.68
CA MET A 2 39.46 -37.27 12.42
C MET A 2 39.90 -35.79 12.20
N PHE A 3 41.19 -35.54 11.94
CA PHE A 3 41.72 -34.19 11.72
C PHE A 3 41.32 -33.55 10.39
N SER A 4 41.08 -34.35 9.35
CA SER A 4 40.69 -33.82 8.01
C SER A 4 39.22 -33.29 7.98
N ARG A 5 38.33 -33.85 8.78
CA ARG A 5 36.91 -33.42 8.84
C ARG A 5 36.68 -32.11 9.61
N VAL A 6 37.56 -31.80 10.54
CA VAL A 6 37.46 -30.55 11.32
C VAL A 6 37.92 -29.33 10.50
N ILE A 7 38.94 -29.50 9.66
CA ILE A 7 39.43 -28.42 8.79
C ILE A 7 38.40 -28.07 7.69
N THR A 8 37.71 -29.08 7.12
CA THR A 8 36.65 -28.86 6.12
C THR A 8 35.41 -28.20 6.70
N LEU A 9 35.06 -28.43 7.95
CA LEU A 9 33.95 -27.73 8.63
C LEU A 9 34.29 -26.29 9.00
N LEU A 10 35.53 -25.96 9.35
CA LEU A 10 35.98 -24.60 9.64
C LEU A 10 36.09 -23.73 8.37
N THR A 11 36.48 -24.31 7.23
CA THR A 11 36.50 -23.58 5.95
C THR A 11 35.10 -23.31 5.41
N ALA A 12 34.14 -24.22 5.59
CA ALA A 12 32.76 -24.00 5.20
C ALA A 12 32.06 -22.91 6.05
N ALA A 13 32.37 -22.85 7.34
CA ALA A 13 31.84 -21.81 8.25
C ALA A 13 32.40 -20.40 7.94
N PHE A 14 33.65 -20.31 7.50
CA PHE A 14 34.27 -19.03 7.13
C PHE A 14 33.77 -18.47 5.80
N PHE A 15 33.35 -19.34 4.87
CA PHE A 15 32.78 -18.93 3.58
C PHE A 15 31.32 -18.49 3.69
N ALA A 16 30.57 -18.96 4.69
CA ALA A 16 29.18 -18.56 4.96
C ALA A 16 29.06 -17.16 5.61
N LEU A 17 30.13 -16.63 6.20
CA LEU A 17 30.14 -15.29 6.79
C LEU A 17 30.45 -14.15 5.80
N LEU A 18 30.80 -14.47 4.55
CA LEU A 18 31.12 -13.52 3.49
C LEU A 18 29.95 -13.24 2.52
N THR A 19 28.78 -13.85 2.72
CA THR A 19 27.57 -13.38 2.06
C THR A 19 27.09 -12.12 2.76
N GLY A 20 27.80 -11.03 2.52
CA GLY A 20 27.32 -9.69 2.84
C GLY A 20 25.95 -9.53 2.21
N THR A 21 24.94 -9.37 3.03
CA THR A 21 23.63 -8.89 2.59
C THR A 21 23.85 -7.56 1.91
N HIS A 22 23.92 -7.56 0.58
CA HIS A 22 23.68 -6.35 -0.19
C HIS A 22 22.24 -5.95 0.13
N THR A 23 22.07 -5.11 1.14
CA THR A 23 20.86 -4.31 1.26
C THR A 23 20.82 -3.47 -0.01
N LEU A 24 20.05 -3.90 -0.98
CA LEU A 24 19.56 -3.04 -2.03
C LEU A 24 18.91 -1.87 -1.29
N ALA A 25 19.60 -0.73 -1.26
CA ALA A 25 19.04 0.52 -0.77
C ALA A 25 17.81 0.76 -1.65
N GLY A 26 16.62 0.53 -1.10
CA GLY A 26 15.37 0.71 -1.80
C GLY A 26 15.33 2.11 -2.39
N GLU A 27 14.91 2.24 -3.64
CA GLU A 27 14.73 3.51 -4.36
C GLU A 27 13.61 4.39 -3.76
N GLY A 28 13.35 4.25 -2.45
CA GLY A 28 12.30 4.96 -1.73
C GLY A 28 12.65 6.42 -1.42
N LEU A 29 11.63 7.20 -1.15
CA LEU A 29 11.77 8.58 -0.68
C LEU A 29 12.41 8.59 0.72
N ARG A 30 13.42 9.43 0.92
CA ARG A 30 14.08 9.61 2.22
C ARG A 30 14.44 11.05 2.49
N MET A 31 14.43 11.42 3.76
CA MET A 31 14.92 12.70 4.22
C MET A 31 16.44 12.63 4.41
N VAL A 32 17.14 13.58 3.83
CA VAL A 32 18.59 13.72 3.97
C VAL A 32 18.93 15.15 4.39
N SER A 33 19.96 15.30 5.22
CA SER A 33 20.53 16.61 5.54
C SER A 33 21.89 16.77 4.84
N ALA A 34 22.12 17.93 4.25
CA ALA A 34 23.36 18.26 3.61
C ALA A 34 23.70 19.74 3.84
N THR A 35 25.01 20.03 3.91
CA THR A 35 25.52 21.40 4.08
C THR A 35 26.39 21.73 2.87
N GLY A 36 26.04 22.80 2.18
CA GLY A 36 26.82 23.36 1.09
C GLY A 36 27.53 24.63 1.53
N ARG A 37 28.62 24.97 0.83
CA ARG A 37 29.49 26.08 1.18
C ARG A 37 29.89 26.88 -0.04
N ALA A 38 29.91 28.21 0.08
CA ALA A 38 30.41 29.10 -0.97
C ALA A 38 31.35 30.17 -0.38
N VAL A 39 32.33 30.61 -1.19
CA VAL A 39 33.26 31.69 -0.81
C VAL A 39 32.57 33.03 -1.06
N ILE A 40 32.72 33.96 -0.13
CA ILE A 40 32.28 35.35 -0.27
C ILE A 40 33.44 36.18 -0.84
N ASN A 41 33.35 36.48 -2.11
CA ASN A 41 34.40 37.25 -2.80
C ASN A 41 34.29 38.77 -2.58
N ASP A 42 33.06 39.27 -2.40
CA ASP A 42 32.73 40.67 -2.15
C ASP A 42 31.43 40.75 -1.36
N GLN A 43 31.28 41.77 -0.52
CA GLN A 43 30.04 41.99 0.23
C GLN A 43 28.82 42.28 -0.66
N ALA A 44 29.04 42.82 -1.85
CA ALA A 44 27.96 42.98 -2.85
C ALA A 44 27.49 41.66 -3.44
N ALA A 45 28.30 40.59 -3.38
CA ALA A 45 27.99 39.25 -3.90
C ALA A 45 27.41 38.30 -2.84
N LEU A 46 26.98 38.79 -1.66
CA LEU A 46 26.46 37.96 -0.58
C LEU A 46 25.26 37.09 -0.97
N HIS A 47 24.33 37.66 -1.75
CA HIS A 47 23.17 36.92 -2.23
C HIS A 47 23.57 35.82 -3.20
N GLU A 48 24.56 36.03 -4.02
CA GLU A 48 25.12 35.06 -4.94
C GLU A 48 25.82 33.91 -4.18
N ALA A 49 26.65 34.24 -3.18
CA ALA A 49 27.30 33.25 -2.32
C ALA A 49 26.28 32.38 -1.59
N LYS A 50 25.17 32.97 -1.08
CA LYS A 50 24.07 32.20 -0.52
C LYS A 50 23.43 31.23 -1.53
N ASN A 51 23.18 31.68 -2.75
CA ASN A 51 22.60 30.81 -3.79
C ASN A 51 23.55 29.68 -4.17
N ILE A 52 24.82 29.94 -4.34
CA ILE A 52 25.87 28.94 -4.63
C ILE A 52 25.94 27.91 -3.49
N ALA A 53 25.96 28.37 -2.22
CA ALA A 53 25.96 27.47 -1.07
C ALA A 53 24.69 26.61 -0.99
N LEU A 54 23.52 27.18 -1.36
CA LEU A 54 22.27 26.41 -1.43
C LEU A 54 22.30 25.36 -2.55
N GLU A 55 22.78 25.74 -3.73
CA GLU A 55 22.91 24.80 -4.86
C GLU A 55 23.86 23.65 -4.52
N ASP A 56 25.01 23.93 -3.88
CA ASP A 56 25.93 22.91 -3.40
C ASP A 56 25.30 21.99 -2.35
N ALA A 57 24.55 22.56 -1.38
CA ALA A 57 23.81 21.78 -0.38
C ALA A 57 22.77 20.85 -1.04
N LEU A 58 22.04 21.33 -2.03
CA LEU A 58 21.04 20.54 -2.75
C LEU A 58 21.69 19.45 -3.59
N TYR A 59 22.81 19.76 -4.26
CA TYR A 59 23.57 18.76 -5.01
C TYR A 59 24.07 17.63 -4.10
N LEU A 60 24.66 17.97 -2.96
CA LEU A 60 25.11 17.00 -1.95
C LEU A 60 23.95 16.19 -1.36
N ALA A 61 22.78 16.82 -1.16
CA ALA A 61 21.58 16.11 -0.73
C ALA A 61 21.13 15.08 -1.78
N ALA A 62 21.11 15.46 -3.05
CA ALA A 62 20.77 14.55 -4.15
C ALA A 62 21.76 13.38 -4.27
N LEU A 63 23.05 13.62 -4.08
CA LEU A 63 24.07 12.56 -4.03
C LEU A 63 23.84 11.59 -2.86
N LYS A 64 23.51 12.11 -1.66
CA LYS A 64 23.13 11.27 -0.50
C LYS A 64 21.87 10.47 -0.75
N GLY A 65 20.97 10.97 -1.60
CA GLY A 65 19.76 10.28 -2.06
C GLY A 65 20.05 9.06 -2.93
N GLY A 66 21.13 9.11 -3.67
CA GLY A 66 21.63 8.08 -4.57
C GLY A 66 22.58 8.71 -5.56
N ALA A 67 23.64 8.00 -5.90
CA ALA A 67 24.61 8.46 -6.86
C ALA A 67 24.92 7.36 -7.89
N LYS A 68 25.02 7.76 -9.15
CA LYS A 68 25.55 6.94 -10.23
C LYS A 68 26.99 7.35 -10.48
N ILE A 69 27.89 6.38 -10.50
CA ILE A 69 29.30 6.60 -10.78
C ILE A 69 29.57 6.13 -12.20
N ASP A 70 29.88 7.06 -13.08
CA ASP A 70 30.30 6.76 -14.45
C ASP A 70 31.84 6.96 -14.49
N GLY A 71 32.56 5.83 -14.60
CA GLY A 71 34.00 5.83 -14.73
C GLY A 71 34.42 5.58 -16.18
N PHE A 72 35.43 6.28 -16.66
CA PHE A 72 36.11 5.98 -17.90
C PHE A 72 37.62 6.18 -17.75
N SER A 73 38.37 5.31 -18.36
CA SER A 73 39.82 5.38 -18.41
C SER A 73 40.28 5.84 -19.80
N SER A 74 41.17 6.79 -19.86
CA SER A 74 41.81 7.18 -21.09
C SER A 74 43.32 6.89 -21.00
N VAL A 75 43.86 6.31 -22.05
CA VAL A 75 45.35 6.11 -22.18
C VAL A 75 45.89 7.24 -23.03
N GLN A 76 46.81 8.02 -22.45
CA GLN A 76 47.44 9.08 -23.17
C GLN A 76 48.59 8.53 -24.03
N ALA A 77 49.11 9.35 -24.98
CA ALA A 77 50.15 8.93 -25.89
C ALA A 77 51.49 8.58 -25.22
N ASP A 78 51.70 9.00 -23.98
CA ASP A 78 52.85 8.68 -23.13
C ASP A 78 52.68 7.43 -22.28
N THR A 79 51.59 6.64 -22.54
CA THR A 79 51.20 5.44 -21.77
C THR A 79 50.74 5.71 -20.33
N SER A 80 50.55 6.96 -19.95
CA SER A 80 49.91 7.27 -18.66
C SER A 80 48.42 6.92 -18.70
N LEU A 81 47.92 6.25 -17.63
CA LEU A 81 46.51 5.93 -17.43
C LEU A 81 45.87 7.07 -16.63
N ASP A 82 44.90 7.73 -17.21
CA ASP A 82 44.15 8.79 -16.55
C ASP A 82 42.72 8.29 -16.31
N ASP A 83 42.40 8.00 -15.05
CA ASP A 83 41.12 7.49 -14.63
C ASP A 83 40.20 8.65 -14.23
N HIS A 84 39.13 8.83 -14.97
CA HIS A 84 38.13 9.86 -14.70
C HIS A 84 36.89 9.23 -14.13
N PHE A 85 36.43 9.76 -12.99
CA PHE A 85 35.17 9.38 -12.37
C PHE A 85 34.21 10.57 -12.37
N VAL A 86 33.06 10.40 -12.95
CA VAL A 86 31.97 11.37 -12.91
C VAL A 86 30.89 10.84 -12.00
N VAL A 87 30.66 11.50 -10.88
CA VAL A 87 29.60 11.18 -9.93
C VAL A 87 28.40 12.06 -10.23
N ARG A 88 27.26 11.45 -10.53
CA ARG A 88 26.02 12.15 -10.83
C ARG A 88 24.93 11.72 -9.87
N PRO A 89 24.06 12.63 -9.39
CA PRO A 89 22.89 12.25 -8.63
C PRO A 89 21.98 11.37 -9.48
N SER A 90 21.50 10.27 -8.90
CA SER A 90 20.50 9.40 -9.52
C SER A 90 19.10 9.60 -8.91
N SER A 91 19.02 10.40 -7.84
CA SER A 91 17.79 10.76 -7.16
C SER A 91 17.39 12.20 -7.49
N GLU A 92 16.08 12.46 -7.39
CA GLU A 92 15.51 13.79 -7.57
C GLU A 92 15.25 14.43 -6.21
N ILE A 93 15.41 15.75 -6.11
CA ILE A 93 14.97 16.53 -4.95
C ILE A 93 13.50 16.89 -5.19
N LEU A 94 12.63 16.37 -4.35
CA LEU A 94 11.20 16.61 -4.45
C LEU A 94 10.78 17.86 -3.69
N ASP A 95 11.37 18.09 -2.53
CA ASP A 95 11.18 19.28 -1.73
C ASP A 95 12.36 19.46 -0.76
N TYR A 96 12.55 20.66 -0.24
CA TYR A 96 13.60 20.96 0.73
C TYR A 96 13.23 22.12 1.64
N ARG A 97 13.90 22.19 2.80
CA ARG A 97 13.90 23.36 3.68
C ARG A 97 15.32 23.71 4.10
N ILE A 98 15.57 25.00 4.25
CA ILE A 98 16.80 25.48 4.86
C ILE A 98 16.65 25.36 6.37
N VAL A 99 17.54 24.59 7.00
CA VAL A 99 17.53 24.34 8.46
C VAL A 99 18.41 25.34 9.17
N ASN A 100 19.58 25.65 8.56
CA ASN A 100 20.55 26.54 9.15
C ASN A 100 21.29 27.33 8.08
N GLU A 101 21.65 28.58 8.41
CA GLU A 101 22.51 29.45 7.60
C GLU A 101 23.58 30.02 8.52
N ILE A 102 24.86 29.85 8.16
CA ILE A 102 26.04 30.39 8.88
C ILE A 102 26.79 31.22 7.92
N ARG A 103 27.23 32.39 8.36
CA ARG A 103 28.11 33.28 7.63
C ARG A 103 29.33 33.58 8.47
N ASP A 104 30.48 33.41 7.91
CA ASP A 104 31.75 33.99 8.39
C ASP A 104 32.25 35.06 7.42
N ASP A 105 33.45 35.59 7.64
CA ASP A 105 34.04 36.68 6.82
C ASP A 105 34.42 36.21 5.40
N LEU A 106 34.59 34.90 5.19
CA LEU A 106 35.08 34.31 3.95
C LEU A 106 34.08 33.37 3.29
N HIS A 107 33.12 32.82 4.06
CA HIS A 107 32.26 31.77 3.56
C HIS A 107 30.80 31.97 3.98
N TYR A 108 29.92 31.47 3.14
CA TYR A 108 28.49 31.28 3.43
C TYR A 108 28.19 29.78 3.42
N GLU A 109 27.62 29.28 4.49
CA GLU A 109 27.19 27.89 4.63
C GLU A 109 25.69 27.80 4.73
N VAL A 110 25.08 26.88 3.96
CA VAL A 110 23.64 26.59 4.00
C VAL A 110 23.46 25.12 4.30
N THR A 111 22.73 24.82 5.37
CA THR A 111 22.31 23.43 5.67
C THR A 111 20.86 23.26 5.26
N VAL A 112 20.62 22.27 4.41
CA VAL A 112 19.27 21.89 3.97
C VAL A 112 18.90 20.54 4.52
N GLU A 113 17.61 20.35 4.77
CA GLU A 113 16.95 19.06 4.91
C GLU A 113 16.08 18.86 3.67
N ALA A 114 16.38 17.85 2.87
CA ALA A 114 15.75 17.62 1.58
C ALA A 114 15.13 16.22 1.52
N ALA A 115 13.97 16.13 0.91
CA ALA A 115 13.33 14.88 0.53
C ALA A 115 13.86 14.48 -0.84
N VAL A 116 14.61 13.40 -0.89
CA VAL A 116 15.26 12.90 -2.10
C VAL A 116 14.82 11.47 -2.41
N GLY A 117 14.65 11.17 -3.69
CA GLY A 117 14.23 9.86 -4.17
C GLY A 117 13.52 9.95 -5.49
N LYS A 118 13.01 8.82 -5.95
CA LYS A 118 12.09 8.77 -7.08
C LYS A 118 10.68 8.57 -6.56
N ILE A 119 9.72 9.26 -7.13
CA ILE A 119 8.31 8.93 -6.92
C ILE A 119 8.10 7.62 -7.65
N ALA A 120 8.09 6.50 -6.91
CA ALA A 120 7.73 5.23 -7.49
C ALA A 120 6.27 5.34 -7.96
N GLU A 121 6.07 5.34 -9.27
CA GLU A 121 4.74 5.22 -9.83
C GLU A 121 4.15 3.88 -9.39
N LEU A 122 3.17 3.98 -8.48
CA LEU A 122 2.15 2.96 -8.21
C LEU A 122 2.60 1.50 -8.02
N ALA A 123 3.73 1.27 -7.37
CA ALA A 123 3.94 -0.02 -6.73
C ALA A 123 2.91 -0.18 -5.60
N CYS A 124 2.48 -1.42 -5.35
CA CYS A 124 1.66 -1.73 -4.19
C CYS A 124 2.29 -1.12 -2.93
N HIS A 125 1.58 -0.19 -2.30
CA HIS A 125 2.00 0.38 -1.03
C HIS A 125 1.54 -0.59 0.06
N ASP A 126 2.39 -1.54 0.44
CA ASP A 126 2.10 -2.46 1.53
C ASP A 126 1.88 -1.67 2.82
N ARG A 127 0.62 -1.50 3.18
CA ARG A 127 0.26 -0.84 4.44
C ARG A 127 0.76 -1.66 5.62
N SER A 128 1.35 -1.00 6.58
CA SER A 128 1.75 -1.62 7.85
C SER A 128 0.53 -2.06 8.68
N VAL A 129 -0.62 -1.40 8.50
CA VAL A 129 -1.89 -1.72 9.16
C VAL A 129 -3.05 -1.39 8.23
N GLY A 130 -3.96 -2.34 8.06
CA GLY A 130 -5.24 -2.16 7.38
C GLY A 130 -6.40 -2.57 8.30
N HIS A 131 -7.42 -1.76 8.39
CA HIS A 131 -8.67 -2.06 9.09
C HIS A 131 -9.77 -2.34 8.08
N LEU A 132 -10.40 -3.51 8.20
CA LEU A 132 -11.42 -3.98 7.27
C LEU A 132 -12.66 -4.44 8.04
N THR A 133 -13.82 -3.84 7.78
CA THR A 133 -15.09 -4.20 8.41
C THR A 133 -15.95 -4.99 7.44
N MET A 134 -16.31 -6.21 7.84
CA MET A 134 -17.21 -7.09 7.09
C MET A 134 -18.65 -6.88 7.54
N PHE A 135 -19.52 -6.57 6.59
CA PHE A 135 -20.97 -6.48 6.78
C PHE A 135 -21.70 -7.76 6.39
N ALA A 136 -23.01 -7.79 6.59
CA ALA A 136 -23.85 -8.95 6.33
C ALA A 136 -23.69 -9.45 4.89
N PRO A 137 -23.22 -10.69 4.70
CA PRO A 137 -23.10 -11.26 3.37
C PRO A 137 -24.48 -11.63 2.81
N THR A 138 -24.65 -11.48 1.51
CA THR A 138 -25.81 -11.98 0.80
C THR A 138 -25.49 -13.35 0.19
N MET A 139 -26.37 -14.31 0.39
CA MET A 139 -26.21 -15.66 -0.12
C MET A 139 -27.44 -16.05 -0.93
N SER A 140 -27.23 -16.50 -2.17
CA SER A 140 -28.30 -17.00 -3.03
C SER A 140 -27.96 -18.36 -3.63
N MET A 141 -28.97 -19.20 -3.78
CA MET A 141 -28.79 -20.51 -4.39
C MET A 141 -29.99 -20.80 -5.28
N ALA A 142 -29.75 -21.06 -6.55
CA ALA A 142 -30.79 -21.42 -7.50
C ALA A 142 -31.39 -22.80 -7.14
N ARG A 143 -32.67 -22.99 -7.40
CA ARG A 143 -33.38 -24.26 -7.12
C ARG A 143 -32.78 -25.46 -7.87
N SER A 144 -32.11 -25.22 -8.96
CA SER A 144 -31.45 -26.27 -9.76
C SER A 144 -30.14 -26.79 -9.13
N VAL A 145 -29.63 -26.14 -8.09
CA VAL A 145 -28.40 -26.57 -7.40
C VAL A 145 -28.68 -27.78 -6.53
N PRO A 146 -27.84 -28.84 -6.58
CA PRO A 146 -28.04 -30.03 -5.75
C PRO A 146 -28.09 -29.71 -4.25
N GLY A 147 -29.07 -30.30 -3.54
CA GLY A 147 -29.32 -30.03 -2.12
C GLY A 147 -28.14 -30.28 -1.19
N TRP A 148 -27.19 -31.16 -1.55
CA TRP A 148 -25.99 -31.40 -0.75
C TRP A 148 -25.03 -30.19 -0.72
N LEU A 149 -25.27 -29.17 -1.56
CA LEU A 149 -24.52 -27.89 -1.57
C LEU A 149 -25.19 -26.79 -0.74
N SER A 150 -26.36 -27.09 -0.09
CA SER A 150 -27.12 -26.06 0.61
C SER A 150 -26.36 -25.30 1.69
N THR A 151 -25.37 -25.93 2.32
CA THR A 151 -24.52 -25.32 3.36
C THR A 151 -23.27 -24.65 2.79
N MET A 152 -22.99 -24.81 1.50
CA MET A 152 -21.75 -24.31 0.91
C MET A 152 -21.62 -22.79 0.98
N PRO A 153 -22.64 -21.97 0.66
CA PRO A 153 -22.48 -20.51 0.75
C PRO A 153 -22.08 -20.05 2.16
N SER A 154 -22.68 -20.58 3.20
CA SER A 154 -22.33 -20.26 4.59
C SER A 154 -20.91 -20.71 4.95
N MET A 155 -20.49 -21.87 4.47
CA MET A 155 -19.11 -22.35 4.67
C MET A 155 -18.10 -21.47 3.93
N MET A 156 -18.43 -21.01 2.73
CA MET A 156 -17.61 -20.11 1.94
C MET A 156 -17.44 -18.75 2.64
N VAL A 157 -18.52 -18.19 3.20
CA VAL A 157 -18.46 -16.94 3.99
C VAL A 157 -17.59 -17.12 5.23
N ALA A 158 -17.76 -18.21 5.97
CA ALA A 158 -16.96 -18.49 7.16
C ALA A 158 -15.46 -18.67 6.83
N ASP A 159 -15.16 -19.31 5.71
CA ASP A 159 -13.78 -19.47 5.26
C ASP A 159 -13.18 -18.13 4.79
N LEU A 160 -13.94 -17.31 4.05
CA LEU A 160 -13.54 -15.96 3.66
C LEU A 160 -13.13 -15.13 4.88
N TYR A 161 -13.99 -15.12 5.91
CA TYR A 161 -13.69 -14.43 7.16
C TYR A 161 -12.39 -14.93 7.77
N ARG A 162 -12.23 -16.25 7.92
CA ARG A 162 -11.03 -16.86 8.50
C ARG A 162 -9.74 -16.54 7.70
N GLN A 163 -9.82 -16.54 6.36
CA GLN A 163 -8.66 -16.21 5.52
C GLN A 163 -8.25 -14.74 5.68
N LEU A 164 -9.21 -13.82 5.74
CA LEU A 164 -8.94 -12.40 5.95
C LEU A 164 -8.43 -12.13 7.37
N GLU A 165 -8.97 -12.79 8.39
CA GLU A 165 -8.53 -12.67 9.78
C GLU A 165 -7.06 -13.14 9.97
N ASN A 166 -6.65 -14.16 9.23
CA ASN A 166 -5.29 -14.68 9.25
C ASN A 166 -4.31 -13.91 8.34
N THR A 167 -4.77 -12.85 7.66
CA THR A 167 -3.90 -12.04 6.80
C THR A 167 -3.05 -11.11 7.66
N THR A 168 -1.74 -11.14 7.46
CA THR A 168 -0.80 -10.22 8.11
C THR A 168 -1.12 -8.77 7.76
N ASN A 169 -0.93 -7.86 8.70
CA ASN A 169 -1.17 -6.43 8.56
C ASN A 169 -2.64 -6.04 8.29
N LEU A 170 -3.59 -6.98 8.47
CA LEU A 170 -5.01 -6.73 8.32
C LEU A 170 -5.75 -7.02 9.63
N THR A 171 -6.47 -6.04 10.15
CA THR A 171 -7.37 -6.22 11.30
C THR A 171 -8.80 -6.30 10.79
N LEU A 172 -9.45 -7.45 10.99
CA LEU A 172 -10.80 -7.70 10.52
C LEU A 172 -11.83 -7.49 11.63
N TYR A 173 -12.82 -6.64 11.38
CA TYR A 173 -13.98 -6.42 12.25
C TYR A 173 -15.21 -7.12 11.67
N ASN A 174 -15.75 -8.08 12.41
CA ASN A 174 -16.96 -8.80 11.98
C ASN A 174 -18.22 -8.06 12.43
N LYS A 175 -18.93 -7.49 11.49
CA LYS A 175 -20.26 -6.91 11.62
C LYS A 175 -21.27 -7.63 10.71
N GLY A 176 -21.06 -8.92 10.46
CA GLY A 176 -21.87 -9.75 9.57
C GLY A 176 -23.35 -9.89 9.99
N ALA A 177 -23.75 -9.38 11.15
CA ALA A 177 -25.15 -9.27 11.54
C ALA A 177 -25.84 -7.97 11.03
N LEU A 178 -25.05 -7.00 10.56
CA LEU A 178 -25.52 -5.69 10.12
C LEU A 178 -25.45 -5.58 8.60
N VAL A 179 -26.54 -5.14 7.99
CA VAL A 179 -26.59 -4.84 6.55
C VAL A 179 -25.90 -3.50 6.30
N LEU A 180 -25.05 -3.45 5.30
CA LEU A 180 -24.40 -2.22 4.87
C LEU A 180 -25.43 -1.31 4.21
N ASP A 181 -25.77 -0.20 4.87
CA ASP A 181 -26.65 0.83 4.34
C ASP A 181 -25.86 2.13 4.19
N THR A 182 -25.33 2.34 2.99
CA THR A 182 -24.49 3.52 2.68
C THR A 182 -25.23 4.86 2.84
N ILE A 183 -26.57 4.85 2.81
CA ILE A 183 -27.39 6.06 2.97
C ILE A 183 -27.58 6.37 4.46
N LYS A 184 -27.86 5.35 5.28
CA LYS A 184 -28.06 5.52 6.73
C LYS A 184 -26.77 5.84 7.45
N MET A 185 -25.66 5.21 7.07
CA MET A 185 -24.37 5.46 7.71
C MET A 185 -23.79 6.84 7.41
N LYS A 186 -24.26 7.53 6.35
CA LYS A 186 -23.92 8.93 6.04
C LYS A 186 -24.75 9.94 6.85
N ARG A 187 -25.87 9.51 7.45
CA ARG A 187 -26.67 10.35 8.33
C ARG A 187 -26.18 10.22 9.77
N ASP A 188 -26.15 11.33 10.50
CA ASP A 188 -25.78 11.34 11.91
C ASP A 188 -26.52 10.22 12.67
N ALA A 189 -25.78 9.22 13.12
CA ALA A 189 -26.30 8.01 13.77
C ALA A 189 -26.90 8.28 15.18
N ARG A 190 -26.89 9.52 15.65
CA ARG A 190 -27.29 9.94 17.02
C ARG A 190 -28.71 9.54 17.41
N TYR A 191 -29.56 9.14 16.47
CA TYR A 191 -30.96 8.80 16.73
C TYR A 191 -31.37 7.43 16.14
N ASP A 192 -30.40 6.56 15.76
CA ASP A 192 -30.73 5.25 15.26
C ASP A 192 -30.81 4.23 16.40
N TYR A 193 -32.01 3.66 16.62
CA TYR A 193 -32.25 2.61 17.63
C TYR A 193 -31.34 1.39 17.41
N ASN A 194 -31.01 1.02 16.17
CA ASN A 194 -30.11 -0.08 15.85
C ASN A 194 -28.67 0.20 16.27
N ALA A 195 -28.20 1.45 16.17
CA ALA A 195 -26.90 1.87 16.67
C ALA A 195 -26.84 1.79 18.20
N LEU A 196 -27.93 2.12 18.89
CA LEU A 196 -28.03 2.00 20.36
C LEU A 196 -27.99 0.53 20.82
N MET A 197 -28.62 -0.38 20.08
CA MET A 197 -28.70 -1.80 20.48
C MET A 197 -27.46 -2.62 20.06
N ASN A 198 -26.86 -2.33 18.91
CA ASN A 198 -25.76 -3.13 18.32
C ASN A 198 -24.39 -2.42 18.39
N GLY A 199 -24.34 -1.23 19.00
CA GLY A 199 -23.19 -0.35 18.98
C GLY A 199 -23.04 0.39 17.64
N GLU A 200 -22.54 1.60 17.71
CA GLU A 200 -22.25 2.41 16.54
C GLU A 200 -21.08 1.78 15.77
N VAL A 201 -21.28 1.54 14.46
CA VAL A 201 -20.21 1.10 13.58
C VAL A 201 -19.65 2.32 12.89
N VAL A 202 -18.49 2.77 13.33
CA VAL A 202 -17.79 3.89 12.72
C VAL A 202 -16.68 3.34 11.82
N ILE A 203 -16.76 3.69 10.53
CA ILE A 203 -15.67 3.47 9.60
C ILE A 203 -14.87 4.78 9.55
N HIS A 204 -13.63 4.73 9.97
CA HIS A 204 -12.76 5.90 9.98
C HIS A 204 -12.12 6.12 8.60
N ASP A 205 -11.63 7.32 8.36
CA ASP A 205 -10.84 7.59 7.16
C ASP A 205 -9.62 6.67 7.13
N GLY A 206 -9.29 6.15 5.96
CA GLY A 206 -8.26 5.14 5.77
C GLY A 206 -8.67 3.71 6.08
N ASP A 207 -9.80 3.46 6.75
CA ASP A 207 -10.37 2.13 6.97
C ASP A 207 -11.25 1.71 5.79
N PHE A 208 -11.55 0.41 5.73
CA PHE A 208 -12.36 -0.18 4.66
C PHE A 208 -13.59 -0.89 5.22
N ALA A 209 -14.62 -0.94 4.40
CA ALA A 209 -15.81 -1.75 4.62
C ALA A 209 -16.10 -2.61 3.40
N PHE A 210 -16.70 -3.77 3.58
CA PHE A 210 -17.14 -4.60 2.47
C PHE A 210 -18.35 -5.43 2.78
N GLU A 211 -19.07 -5.75 1.72
CA GLU A 211 -20.13 -6.77 1.71
C GLU A 211 -19.85 -7.78 0.60
N THR A 212 -20.16 -9.04 0.85
CA THR A 212 -19.93 -10.12 -0.11
C THR A 212 -21.24 -10.77 -0.50
N ASN A 213 -21.43 -10.96 -1.80
CA ASN A 213 -22.52 -11.75 -2.36
C ASN A 213 -21.98 -13.07 -2.92
N ILE A 214 -22.53 -14.19 -2.49
CA ILE A 214 -22.21 -15.53 -3.00
C ILE A 214 -23.44 -16.12 -3.64
N ALA A 215 -23.38 -16.34 -4.96
CA ALA A 215 -24.45 -16.94 -5.73
C ALA A 215 -24.01 -18.30 -6.29
N LEU A 216 -24.82 -19.34 -6.03
CA LEU A 216 -24.66 -20.66 -6.62
C LEU A 216 -25.77 -20.91 -7.63
N GLU A 217 -25.39 -21.26 -8.85
CA GLU A 217 -26.31 -21.59 -9.94
C GLU A 217 -25.91 -22.93 -10.56
N SER A 218 -26.89 -23.67 -11.07
CA SER A 218 -26.62 -24.86 -11.85
C SER A 218 -27.28 -24.73 -13.22
N PHE A 219 -26.53 -25.08 -14.25
CA PHE A 219 -27.02 -25.07 -15.61
C PHE A 219 -26.60 -26.35 -16.33
N SER A 220 -27.33 -26.68 -17.39
CA SER A 220 -26.99 -27.82 -18.24
C SER A 220 -26.58 -27.35 -19.59
N ASP A 221 -25.54 -27.99 -20.13
CA ASP A 221 -25.00 -27.75 -21.46
C ASP A 221 -24.95 -29.08 -22.22
N GLY A 222 -25.26 -29.06 -23.51
CA GLY A 222 -25.24 -30.26 -24.36
C GLY A 222 -26.50 -30.51 -25.16
N SER A 223 -26.54 -31.67 -25.83
CA SER A 223 -27.61 -32.10 -26.72
C SER A 223 -28.62 -33.02 -26.02
N VAL A 224 -29.69 -33.37 -26.74
CA VAL A 224 -30.74 -34.33 -26.27
C VAL A 224 -30.15 -35.70 -25.91
N PHE A 225 -29.02 -36.07 -26.49
CA PHE A 225 -28.36 -37.38 -26.28
C PHE A 225 -27.37 -37.42 -25.10
N GLY A 226 -26.96 -36.25 -24.60
CA GLY A 226 -26.07 -36.14 -23.44
C GLY A 226 -25.96 -34.70 -22.98
N GLN A 227 -26.30 -34.46 -21.71
CA GLN A 227 -26.23 -33.15 -21.07
C GLN A 227 -25.19 -33.17 -19.97
N SER A 228 -24.25 -32.26 -20.01
CA SER A 228 -23.35 -31.98 -18.90
C SER A 228 -23.99 -31.02 -17.93
N GLN A 229 -24.02 -31.39 -16.65
CA GLN A 229 -24.45 -30.48 -15.57
C GLN A 229 -23.25 -29.74 -15.00
N HIS A 230 -23.39 -28.45 -14.88
CA HIS A 230 -22.38 -27.55 -14.35
C HIS A 230 -22.92 -26.77 -13.16
N LEU A 231 -22.03 -26.55 -12.18
CA LEU A 231 -22.20 -25.59 -11.11
C LEU A 231 -21.43 -24.34 -11.47
N ARG A 232 -22.08 -23.19 -11.35
CA ARG A 232 -21.46 -21.88 -11.41
C ARG A 232 -21.51 -21.28 -10.02
N ALA A 233 -20.37 -20.89 -9.46
CA ALA A 233 -20.32 -20.10 -8.26
C ALA A 233 -19.78 -18.70 -8.61
N ILE A 234 -20.49 -17.68 -8.21
CA ILE A 234 -20.15 -16.27 -8.40
C ILE A 234 -19.95 -15.67 -7.02
N ILE A 235 -18.79 -15.11 -6.80
CA ILE A 235 -18.43 -14.41 -5.56
C ILE A 235 -18.16 -12.97 -5.93
N THR A 236 -18.92 -12.04 -5.39
CA THR A 236 -18.75 -10.60 -5.65
C THR A 236 -18.60 -9.89 -4.32
N THR A 237 -17.54 -9.11 -4.16
CA THR A 237 -17.33 -8.27 -2.98
C THR A 237 -17.26 -6.82 -3.42
N SER A 238 -18.17 -6.01 -2.87
CA SER A 238 -18.16 -4.55 -3.03
C SER A 238 -17.34 -3.94 -1.91
N LEU A 239 -16.35 -3.13 -2.27
CA LEU A 239 -15.41 -2.47 -1.36
C LEU A 239 -15.72 -0.98 -1.25
N TYR A 240 -15.63 -0.48 -0.03
CA TYR A 240 -15.83 0.94 0.33
C TYR A 240 -14.69 1.41 1.22
N THR A 241 -14.41 2.70 1.21
CA THR A 241 -13.38 3.31 2.06
C THR A 241 -13.86 4.59 2.74
N GLY A 242 -13.30 4.82 3.93
CA GLY A 242 -13.47 6.04 4.71
C GLY A 242 -14.85 6.21 5.32
N SER A 243 -14.98 7.24 6.13
CA SER A 243 -16.19 7.59 6.88
C SER A 243 -17.40 7.86 5.98
N GLN A 244 -17.18 8.27 4.73
CA GLN A 244 -18.22 8.52 3.73
C GLN A 244 -18.61 7.28 2.92
N LEU A 245 -18.04 6.11 3.21
CA LEU A 245 -18.26 4.88 2.47
C LEU A 245 -18.16 5.09 0.94
N THR A 246 -17.07 5.70 0.52
CA THR A 246 -16.82 5.94 -0.90
C THR A 246 -16.55 4.60 -1.60
N PRO A 247 -17.29 4.25 -2.67
CA PRO A 247 -17.09 3.00 -3.35
C PRO A 247 -15.70 2.97 -4.02
N LEU A 248 -14.97 1.88 -3.79
CA LEU A 248 -13.67 1.62 -4.44
C LEU A 248 -13.81 0.77 -5.68
N GLY A 249 -14.81 -0.12 -5.71
CA GLY A 249 -15.04 -1.03 -6.79
C GLY A 249 -15.53 -2.39 -6.32
N GLU A 250 -15.61 -3.33 -7.26
CA GLU A 250 -16.04 -4.69 -7.01
C GLU A 250 -14.95 -5.69 -7.39
N ILE A 251 -14.76 -6.68 -6.54
CA ILE A 251 -13.94 -7.86 -6.83
C ILE A 251 -14.89 -8.99 -7.14
N ARG A 252 -14.81 -9.54 -8.34
CA ARG A 252 -15.65 -10.62 -8.81
C ARG A 252 -14.84 -11.82 -9.25
N ASN A 253 -15.15 -12.96 -8.67
CA ASN A 253 -14.62 -14.26 -9.08
C ASN A 253 -15.78 -15.15 -9.54
N GLU A 254 -15.54 -15.93 -10.57
CA GLU A 254 -16.49 -16.89 -11.12
C GLU A 254 -15.79 -18.23 -11.37
N ILE A 255 -16.33 -19.30 -10.84
CA ILE A 255 -15.85 -20.65 -11.10
C ILE A 255 -16.96 -21.50 -11.68
N LYS A 256 -16.63 -22.29 -12.72
CA LYS A 256 -17.54 -23.27 -13.33
C LYS A 256 -17.00 -24.68 -13.09
N LEU A 257 -17.80 -25.53 -12.47
CA LEU A 257 -17.43 -26.88 -12.10
C LEU A 257 -18.38 -27.89 -12.73
N LYS A 258 -17.85 -28.94 -13.33
CA LYS A 258 -18.68 -30.02 -13.87
C LYS A 258 -19.21 -30.87 -12.71
N LEU A 259 -20.54 -31.01 -12.60
CA LEU A 259 -21.21 -31.84 -11.60
C LEU A 259 -21.30 -33.30 -12.06
N GLY A 260 -21.53 -33.50 -13.37
CA GLY A 260 -21.68 -34.81 -13.98
C GLY A 260 -22.33 -34.73 -15.35
N GLU A 261 -22.63 -35.89 -15.92
CA GLU A 261 -23.35 -36.01 -17.18
C GLU A 261 -24.68 -36.69 -16.95
N ARG A 262 -25.71 -36.23 -17.63
CA ARG A 262 -27.00 -36.92 -17.75
C ARG A 262 -27.06 -37.56 -19.14
N SER A 263 -26.98 -38.86 -19.17
CA SER A 263 -27.10 -39.68 -20.36
C SER A 263 -28.31 -40.63 -20.18
N LEU A 264 -28.77 -41.19 -21.28
CA LEU A 264 -29.79 -42.24 -21.26
C LEU A 264 -29.29 -43.50 -20.55
N SER A 265 -27.99 -43.69 -20.43
CA SER A 265 -27.38 -44.82 -19.71
C SER A 265 -27.14 -44.50 -18.22
N LEU A 266 -27.78 -45.22 -17.31
CA LEU A 266 -27.61 -45.12 -15.88
C LEU A 266 -26.17 -45.40 -15.42
N LEU A 267 -25.45 -46.24 -16.11
CA LEU A 267 -24.05 -46.58 -15.83
C LEU A 267 -23.16 -45.37 -16.13
N ILE A 268 -23.34 -44.71 -17.26
CA ILE A 268 -22.59 -43.52 -17.64
C ILE A 268 -22.82 -42.40 -16.62
N ASN A 269 -24.09 -42.17 -16.21
CA ASN A 269 -24.41 -41.16 -15.23
C ASN A 269 -23.71 -41.40 -13.89
N LYS A 270 -23.59 -42.63 -13.44
CA LYS A 270 -22.93 -42.99 -12.18
C LYS A 270 -21.41 -42.83 -12.25
N LEU A 271 -20.81 -43.14 -13.40
CA LEU A 271 -19.37 -43.03 -13.61
C LEU A 271 -18.89 -41.59 -13.89
N SER A 272 -19.77 -40.77 -14.49
CA SER A 272 -19.42 -39.37 -14.87
C SER A 272 -19.66 -38.34 -13.76
N THR A 273 -20.25 -38.74 -12.62
CA THR A 273 -20.53 -37.84 -11.49
C THR A 273 -19.22 -37.42 -10.81
N THR A 274 -18.96 -36.12 -10.76
CA THR A 274 -17.79 -35.57 -10.06
C THR A 274 -17.90 -35.81 -8.56
N LYS A 275 -16.80 -36.29 -7.95
CA LYS A 275 -16.77 -36.51 -6.50
C LYS A 275 -17.06 -35.22 -5.75
N ARG A 276 -18.01 -35.23 -4.79
CA ARG A 276 -18.43 -34.08 -3.99
C ARG A 276 -17.24 -33.37 -3.30
N GLY A 277 -16.25 -34.15 -2.85
CA GLY A 277 -15.03 -33.59 -2.24
C GLY A 277 -14.27 -32.67 -3.17
N ILE A 278 -14.12 -33.06 -4.45
CA ILE A 278 -13.41 -32.24 -5.45
C ILE A 278 -14.12 -30.88 -5.64
N ILE A 279 -15.46 -30.91 -5.73
CA ILE A 279 -16.26 -29.68 -5.90
C ILE A 279 -16.11 -28.77 -4.66
N LYS A 280 -16.19 -29.34 -3.46
CA LYS A 280 -16.00 -28.58 -2.22
C LYS A 280 -14.61 -27.97 -2.14
N THR A 281 -13.57 -28.72 -2.44
CA THR A 281 -12.18 -28.22 -2.43
C THR A 281 -12.00 -27.12 -3.45
N ALA A 282 -12.55 -27.23 -4.65
CA ALA A 282 -12.45 -26.21 -5.69
C ALA A 282 -13.14 -24.90 -5.27
N LEU A 283 -14.34 -24.98 -4.67
CA LEU A 283 -15.05 -23.81 -4.16
C LEU A 283 -14.28 -23.11 -3.02
N MET A 284 -13.67 -23.90 -2.11
CA MET A 284 -12.87 -23.32 -1.01
C MET A 284 -11.57 -22.73 -1.51
N SER A 285 -10.93 -23.32 -2.51
CA SER A 285 -9.74 -22.73 -3.16
C SER A 285 -10.08 -21.38 -3.80
N GLU A 286 -11.26 -21.24 -4.41
CA GLU A 286 -11.69 -19.99 -5.01
C GLU A 286 -11.95 -18.90 -3.95
N ILE A 287 -12.49 -19.26 -2.78
CA ILE A 287 -12.61 -18.34 -1.64
C ILE A 287 -11.24 -17.85 -1.16
N GLN A 288 -10.24 -18.73 -1.12
CA GLN A 288 -8.87 -18.32 -0.75
C GLN A 288 -8.29 -17.31 -1.74
N ASN A 289 -8.51 -17.53 -3.04
CA ASN A 289 -8.07 -16.59 -4.08
C ASN A 289 -8.81 -15.24 -3.94
N HIS A 290 -10.12 -15.29 -3.68
CA HIS A 290 -10.93 -14.11 -3.47
C HIS A 290 -10.51 -13.30 -2.23
N ALA A 291 -10.22 -13.99 -1.11
CA ALA A 291 -9.67 -13.35 0.10
C ALA A 291 -8.33 -12.64 -0.16
N LYS A 292 -7.43 -13.29 -0.90
CA LYS A 292 -6.15 -12.67 -1.32
C LYS A 292 -6.36 -11.43 -2.17
N ALA A 293 -7.34 -11.46 -3.09
CA ALA A 293 -7.66 -10.31 -3.92
C ALA A 293 -8.19 -9.13 -3.09
N ILE A 294 -9.06 -9.39 -2.09
CA ILE A 294 -9.56 -8.37 -1.15
C ILE A 294 -8.39 -7.78 -0.35
N ALA A 295 -7.54 -8.63 0.24
CA ALA A 295 -6.40 -8.19 1.03
C ALA A 295 -5.44 -7.34 0.18
N SER A 296 -5.11 -7.77 -1.03
CA SER A 296 -4.28 -7.01 -1.95
C SER A 296 -4.90 -5.67 -2.32
N ALA A 297 -6.19 -5.65 -2.66
CA ALA A 297 -6.90 -4.41 -3.01
C ALA A 297 -6.93 -3.40 -1.87
N THR A 298 -6.97 -3.85 -0.61
CA THR A 298 -7.01 -2.97 0.56
C THR A 298 -5.62 -2.53 1.02
N LEU A 299 -4.67 -3.46 1.10
CA LEU A 299 -3.32 -3.17 1.60
C LEU A 299 -2.45 -2.39 0.59
N CYS A 300 -2.73 -2.52 -0.70
CA CYS A 300 -1.99 -1.80 -1.74
C CYS A 300 -2.43 -0.34 -1.94
N LEU A 301 -3.55 0.08 -1.38
CA LEU A 301 -4.02 1.46 -1.54
C LEU A 301 -3.26 2.41 -0.60
N PRO A 302 -2.75 3.55 -1.10
CA PRO A 302 -2.09 4.53 -0.25
C PRO A 302 -3.09 5.18 0.73
N LEU A 303 -2.61 5.50 1.94
CA LEU A 303 -3.39 6.28 2.90
C LEU A 303 -3.59 7.71 2.38
N LYS A 304 -4.84 8.13 2.28
CA LYS A 304 -5.22 9.48 1.82
C LYS A 304 -6.20 10.11 2.79
N ALA A 305 -6.00 11.38 3.10
CA ALA A 305 -6.95 12.17 3.88
C ALA A 305 -7.02 13.61 3.38
N VAL A 306 -8.16 14.24 3.64
CA VAL A 306 -8.35 15.67 3.38
C VAL A 306 -7.70 16.47 4.49
N ILE A 307 -6.90 17.45 4.12
CA ILE A 307 -6.25 18.37 5.05
C ILE A 307 -7.28 19.43 5.50
N LYS A 308 -7.38 19.63 6.81
CA LYS A 308 -8.19 20.66 7.44
C LYS A 308 -7.27 21.66 8.13
N LEU A 309 -7.53 22.95 7.94
CA LEU A 309 -6.80 24.00 8.67
C LEU A 309 -7.55 24.33 9.97
N GLU A 310 -6.96 24.01 11.10
CA GLU A 310 -7.50 24.29 12.44
C GLU A 310 -6.40 24.94 13.29
N ASN A 311 -6.69 26.13 13.84
CA ASN A 311 -5.75 26.91 14.68
C ASN A 311 -4.36 27.07 14.04
N ASP A 312 -4.31 27.43 12.75
CA ASP A 312 -3.11 27.57 11.92
C ASP A 312 -2.26 26.30 11.75
N LYS A 313 -2.79 25.14 12.13
CA LYS A 313 -2.18 23.83 11.94
C LYS A 313 -2.95 23.02 10.91
N LEU A 314 -2.22 22.18 10.16
CA LEU A 314 -2.81 21.28 9.18
C LEU A 314 -3.16 19.96 9.87
N HIS A 315 -4.43 19.69 10.01
CA HIS A 315 -4.98 18.48 10.60
C HIS A 315 -5.45 17.49 9.53
N VAL A 316 -5.31 16.21 9.81
CA VAL A 316 -5.90 15.10 9.04
C VAL A 316 -6.50 14.07 9.99
N ASP A 317 -7.61 13.47 9.61
CA ASP A 317 -8.33 12.44 10.40
C ASP A 317 -7.73 11.04 10.17
N LEU A 318 -6.39 10.94 10.21
CA LEU A 318 -5.60 9.72 10.16
C LEU A 318 -4.50 9.80 11.23
N GLY A 319 -4.27 8.71 11.95
CA GLY A 319 -3.32 8.70 13.07
C GLY A 319 -2.57 7.38 13.27
N MET A 320 -2.12 7.16 14.49
CA MET A 320 -1.37 5.95 14.88
C MET A 320 -2.16 4.66 14.63
N ARG A 321 -3.48 4.70 14.71
CA ARG A 321 -4.35 3.57 14.41
C ARG A 321 -4.18 3.07 12.98
N GLN A 322 -3.93 3.96 12.01
CA GLN A 322 -3.64 3.62 10.61
C GLN A 322 -2.13 3.47 10.34
N GLY A 323 -1.31 3.39 11.41
CA GLY A 323 0.15 3.23 11.30
C GLY A 323 0.92 4.51 11.02
N ILE A 324 0.29 5.69 11.15
CA ILE A 324 0.97 6.96 10.98
C ILE A 324 1.82 7.27 12.23
N GLN A 325 3.06 7.65 12.01
CA GLN A 325 4.03 7.99 13.03
C GLN A 325 4.61 9.39 12.81
N VAL A 326 5.11 10.01 13.86
CA VAL A 326 5.85 11.27 13.77
C VAL A 326 7.03 11.12 12.81
N ASN A 327 7.33 12.18 12.06
CA ASN A 327 8.32 12.24 10.97
C ASN A 327 7.95 11.45 9.70
N ARG A 328 6.76 10.87 9.61
CA ARG A 328 6.27 10.31 8.36
C ARG A 328 5.99 11.43 7.35
N LEU A 329 6.23 11.15 6.09
CA LEU A 329 6.00 12.10 5.01
C LEU A 329 4.65 11.86 4.37
N ALA A 330 4.00 12.96 3.99
CA ALA A 330 2.82 12.98 3.16
C ALA A 330 3.04 13.92 1.98
N MET A 331 2.45 13.59 0.85
CA MET A 331 2.57 14.35 -0.38
C MET A 331 1.22 14.92 -0.78
N VAL A 332 1.20 16.19 -1.17
CA VAL A 332 0.03 16.85 -1.74
C VAL A 332 0.31 17.15 -3.20
N SER A 333 -0.50 16.59 -4.10
CA SER A 333 -0.46 16.92 -5.52
C SER A 333 -1.28 18.18 -5.78
N GLY A 334 -0.69 19.18 -6.41
CA GLY A 334 -1.39 20.41 -6.83
C GLY A 334 -1.76 20.39 -8.30
N VAL A 335 -2.84 21.09 -8.67
CA VAL A 335 -3.30 21.24 -10.06
C VAL A 335 -2.29 22.04 -10.90
N SER A 336 -1.37 22.79 -10.28
CA SER A 336 -0.37 23.62 -10.94
C SER A 336 1.07 23.22 -10.59
N SER A 337 1.42 21.98 -10.86
CA SER A 337 2.78 21.47 -11.08
C SER A 337 3.81 21.48 -9.94
N LYS A 338 3.50 21.79 -8.70
CA LYS A 338 4.51 21.63 -7.63
C LYS A 338 3.95 20.75 -6.52
N TRP A 339 4.56 19.60 -6.35
CA TRP A 339 4.38 18.74 -5.19
C TRP A 339 4.72 19.52 -3.92
N SER A 340 3.90 19.37 -2.90
CA SER A 340 4.22 19.86 -1.57
C SER A 340 4.39 18.66 -0.65
N LEU A 341 5.56 18.57 -0.01
CA LEU A 341 5.81 17.57 1.00
C LEU A 341 5.47 18.11 2.37
N LEU A 342 4.77 17.29 3.12
CA LEU A 342 4.37 17.57 4.50
C LEU A 342 5.03 16.52 5.39
N ARG A 343 5.38 16.92 6.60
CA ARG A 343 5.89 16.03 7.63
C ARG A 343 4.89 15.97 8.77
N VAL A 344 4.67 14.77 9.30
CA VAL A 344 3.90 14.56 10.52
C VAL A 344 4.73 15.07 11.71
N ILE A 345 4.24 16.09 12.40
CA ILE A 345 4.88 16.62 13.61
C ILE A 345 4.24 16.09 14.89
N GLU A 346 2.98 15.67 14.81
CA GLU A 346 2.25 15.06 15.92
C GLU A 346 1.33 13.96 15.36
N ALA A 347 1.23 12.84 16.05
CA ALA A 347 0.32 11.75 15.71
C ALA A 347 -0.43 11.31 16.96
N GLY A 348 -1.74 11.48 16.96
CA GLY A 348 -2.67 10.92 17.93
C GLY A 348 -3.24 9.60 17.43
N ASP A 349 -4.18 9.01 18.17
CA ASP A 349 -4.79 7.73 17.81
C ASP A 349 -5.53 7.81 16.46
N GLY A 350 -6.38 8.80 16.25
CA GLY A 350 -7.19 8.98 15.04
C GLY A 350 -6.89 10.25 14.26
N TYR A 351 -5.85 11.01 14.60
CA TYR A 351 -5.51 12.26 13.92
C TYR A 351 -4.00 12.45 13.79
N SER A 352 -3.59 13.30 12.87
CA SER A 352 -2.22 13.77 12.78
C SER A 352 -2.15 15.25 12.42
N ILE A 353 -1.10 15.90 12.90
CA ILE A 353 -0.79 17.30 12.57
C ILE A 353 0.40 17.28 11.60
N LEU A 354 0.23 18.04 10.52
CA LEU A 354 1.20 18.13 9.44
C LEU A 354 1.84 19.51 9.40
N GLU A 355 3.09 19.57 8.98
CA GLU A 355 3.83 20.78 8.70
C GLU A 355 4.42 20.74 7.29
N PRO A 356 4.29 21.80 6.47
CA PRO A 356 4.97 21.89 5.20
C PRO A 356 6.48 21.82 5.38
N LEU A 357 7.15 21.02 4.56
CA LEU A 357 8.61 20.94 4.58
C LEU A 357 9.22 22.27 4.15
N SER A 358 8.69 22.87 3.09
CA SER A 358 9.08 24.18 2.60
C SER A 358 8.33 25.31 3.33
N ARG A 359 9.06 26.23 3.96
CA ARG A 359 8.50 27.43 4.62
C ARG A 359 7.81 28.41 3.66
N GLN A 360 8.03 28.28 2.37
CA GLN A 360 7.39 29.12 1.35
C GLN A 360 5.92 28.76 1.14
N ARG A 361 5.49 27.57 1.59
CA ARG A 361 4.11 27.11 1.49
C ARG A 361 3.29 27.57 2.71
N LYS A 362 2.26 28.35 2.43
CA LYS A 362 1.35 28.79 3.49
C LYS A 362 0.36 27.67 3.81
N PRO A 363 0.08 27.37 5.08
CA PRO A 363 -0.90 26.34 5.47
C PRO A 363 -2.28 26.54 4.83
N VAL A 364 -2.71 27.78 4.65
CA VAL A 364 -4.01 28.14 4.04
C VAL A 364 -4.15 27.57 2.61
N ASP A 365 -3.05 27.52 1.84
CA ASP A 365 -3.06 27.02 0.46
C ASP A 365 -3.23 25.50 0.37
N LEU A 366 -3.11 24.81 1.49
CA LEU A 366 -3.19 23.35 1.60
C LEU A 366 -4.53 22.87 2.17
N ASN A 367 -5.35 23.79 2.70
CA ASN A 367 -6.66 23.46 3.23
C ASN A 367 -7.57 22.86 2.15
N GLY A 368 -8.25 21.76 2.46
CA GLY A 368 -9.14 21.05 1.55
C GLY A 368 -8.42 20.17 0.50
N LYS A 369 -7.09 20.17 0.45
CA LYS A 369 -6.32 19.29 -0.44
C LYS A 369 -6.15 17.90 0.16
N ILE A 370 -5.87 16.93 -0.69
CA ILE A 370 -5.66 15.53 -0.29
C ILE A 370 -4.17 15.31 -0.03
N ALA A 371 -3.85 14.91 1.19
CA ALA A 371 -2.55 14.38 1.56
C ALA A 371 -2.52 12.88 1.30
N THR A 372 -1.50 12.41 0.59
CA THR A 372 -1.20 10.98 0.39
C THR A 372 0.02 10.63 1.22
N PHE A 373 -0.14 9.74 2.19
CA PHE A 373 0.95 9.32 3.07
C PHE A 373 1.84 8.32 2.36
N MET A 374 3.14 8.47 2.57
CA MET A 374 4.14 7.59 1.97
C MET A 374 4.48 6.47 2.95
N GLU A 375 4.52 5.23 2.48
CA GLU A 375 4.94 4.11 3.32
C GLU A 375 6.43 4.23 3.66
N LYS A 376 6.79 3.75 4.86
CA LYS A 376 8.17 3.70 5.31
C LYS A 376 8.78 2.45 4.68
N ASN A 377 9.70 2.62 3.75
CA ASN A 377 10.56 1.53 3.29
C ASN A 377 11.57 1.15 4.37
#